data_fabe6c4803a59e0fd8d63541b10e31ba
#
_entry.id   fabe6c4803a59e0fd8d63541b10e31ba
#
_cell.length_a   1.000
_cell.length_b   1.000
_cell.length_c   1.000
_cell.angle_alpha   90.00
_cell.angle_beta   90.00
_cell.angle_gamma   90.00
#
_symmetry.space_group_name_H-M   'P 1'
#
loop_
_entity.id
_entity.type
_entity.pdbx_description
1 polymer ?
#
loop_
_entity_poly.entity_id
_entity_poly.type
_entity_poly.pdbx_seq_one_letter_code
_entity_poly.pdbx_strand_id
1 'polypeptide(L)'
;MIKVYLKGPILTQSGYGHHARTVYRALKTREDIFEVFVQPIPWGKTSWLWEDDEERREIDKCLAKTIEFVNSGGKFDVSLQVTIPNEWEQLAPINIGITAGIESDRISGNWLEKSNMMTKVVTISQHAMKSFTDTVYDAVNNQTGEKSKYTLQTPIEDVSYPGLKSEPAEIDLELTTDFNFLTVAQMGPRKNLAATIQV
;
A
#
# COMPACT_ATOMS: atom_id res chain seq x y z
N MET A 1 12.26 -21.78 4.84
CA MET A 1 11.82 -20.54 4.17
C MET A 1 10.86 -19.81 5.09
N ILE A 2 10.92 -18.48 5.11
CA ILE A 2 10.02 -17.61 5.88
C ILE A 2 8.70 -17.49 5.11
N LYS A 3 7.58 -17.85 5.74
CA LYS A 3 6.25 -17.78 5.15
C LYS A 3 5.71 -16.36 5.27
N VAL A 4 5.64 -15.65 4.14
CA VAL A 4 5.21 -14.25 4.06
C VAL A 4 3.79 -14.17 3.53
N TYR A 5 2.90 -13.55 4.29
CA TYR A 5 1.52 -13.29 3.92
C TYR A 5 1.37 -11.86 3.42
N LEU A 6 1.27 -11.68 2.12
CA LEU A 6 1.09 -10.38 1.47
C LEU A 6 -0.40 -10.09 1.30
N LYS A 7 -0.93 -9.18 2.10
CA LYS A 7 -2.31 -8.67 2.01
C LYS A 7 -2.31 -7.31 1.31
N GLY A 8 -3.09 -7.16 0.25
CA GLY A 8 -3.20 -5.90 -0.47
C GLY A 8 -4.03 -6.01 -1.75
N PRO A 9 -4.34 -4.89 -2.41
CA PRO A 9 -5.19 -4.88 -3.61
C PRO A 9 -4.44 -5.31 -4.87
N ILE A 10 -3.65 -6.38 -4.79
CA ILE A 10 -2.68 -6.83 -5.79
C ILE A 10 -3.29 -7.05 -7.19
N LEU A 11 -4.58 -7.40 -7.26
CA LEU A 11 -5.31 -7.62 -8.52
C LEU A 11 -6.01 -6.37 -9.06
N THR A 12 -5.87 -5.20 -8.43
CA THR A 12 -6.58 -3.99 -8.86
C THR A 12 -5.71 -3.07 -9.71
N GLN A 13 -6.36 -2.35 -10.63
CA GLN A 13 -5.75 -1.28 -11.43
C GLN A 13 -5.73 0.04 -10.64
N SER A 14 -5.03 0.03 -9.49
CA SER A 14 -4.89 1.18 -8.61
C SER A 14 -3.43 1.42 -8.23
N GLY A 15 -3.12 2.59 -7.68
CA GLY A 15 -1.78 2.89 -7.14
C GLY A 15 -1.36 1.89 -6.05
N TYR A 16 -2.27 1.54 -5.15
CA TYR A 16 -2.01 0.50 -4.14
C TYR A 16 -1.90 -0.90 -4.74
N GLY A 17 -2.65 -1.21 -5.82
CA GLY A 17 -2.50 -2.45 -6.56
C GLY A 17 -1.11 -2.56 -7.19
N HIS A 18 -0.65 -1.50 -7.83
CA HIS A 18 0.71 -1.43 -8.36
C HIS A 18 1.77 -1.58 -7.25
N HIS A 19 1.58 -0.92 -6.10
CA HIS A 19 2.47 -1.05 -4.95
C HIS A 19 2.51 -2.49 -4.41
N ALA A 20 1.36 -3.13 -4.26
CA ALA A 20 1.29 -4.52 -3.81
C ALA A 20 2.03 -5.46 -4.77
N ARG A 21 1.88 -5.28 -6.09
CA ARG A 21 2.66 -6.04 -7.11
C ARG A 21 4.16 -5.75 -7.03
N THR A 22 4.55 -4.50 -6.78
CA THR A 22 5.96 -4.15 -6.58
C THR A 22 6.57 -4.88 -5.39
N VAL A 23 5.85 -4.92 -4.26
CA VAL A 23 6.29 -5.68 -3.07
C VAL A 23 6.32 -7.19 -3.38
N TYR A 24 5.32 -7.71 -4.10
CA TYR A 24 5.30 -9.10 -4.54
C TYR A 24 6.52 -9.46 -5.39
N ARG A 25 6.83 -8.65 -6.41
CA ARG A 25 8.01 -8.83 -7.27
C ARG A 25 9.31 -8.83 -6.46
N ALA A 26 9.44 -7.89 -5.51
CA ALA A 26 10.61 -7.81 -4.64
C ALA A 26 10.79 -9.09 -3.79
N LEU A 27 9.71 -9.63 -3.24
CA LEU A 27 9.77 -10.91 -2.51
C LEU A 27 10.15 -12.08 -3.42
N LYS A 28 9.65 -12.09 -4.65
CA LYS A 28 9.94 -13.12 -5.66
C LYS A 28 11.41 -13.13 -6.11
N THR A 29 12.16 -12.04 -5.95
CA THR A 29 13.61 -12.05 -6.20
C THR A 29 14.41 -12.88 -5.20
N ARG A 30 13.79 -13.25 -4.08
CA ARG A 30 14.42 -13.98 -2.97
C ARG A 30 13.59 -15.20 -2.56
N GLU A 31 13.18 -16.01 -3.54
CA GLU A 31 12.47 -17.28 -3.30
C GLU A 31 13.32 -18.31 -2.53
N ASP A 32 14.63 -18.09 -2.47
CA ASP A 32 15.54 -18.84 -1.60
C ASP A 32 15.27 -18.59 -0.09
N ILE A 33 14.71 -17.43 0.26
CA ILE A 33 14.39 -17.02 1.63
C ILE A 33 12.90 -17.05 1.92
N PHE A 34 12.09 -16.50 1.00
CA PHE A 34 10.67 -16.23 1.20
C PHE A 34 9.76 -17.20 0.45
N GLU A 35 8.83 -17.76 1.16
CA GLU A 35 7.67 -18.43 0.58
C GLU A 35 6.46 -17.48 0.65
N VAL A 36 6.01 -16.99 -0.51
CA VAL A 36 4.98 -15.94 -0.59
C VAL A 36 3.59 -16.56 -0.69
N PHE A 37 2.69 -16.01 0.10
CA PHE A 37 1.24 -16.26 0.11
C PHE A 37 0.53 -14.92 -0.08
N VAL A 38 -0.57 -14.89 -0.84
CA VAL A 38 -1.22 -13.63 -1.22
C VAL A 38 -2.68 -13.63 -0.82
N GLN A 39 -3.13 -12.51 -0.26
CA GLN A 39 -4.55 -12.21 -0.04
C GLN A 39 -4.93 -10.93 -0.81
N PRO A 40 -5.69 -11.02 -1.90
CA PRO A 40 -6.19 -9.85 -2.59
C PRO A 40 -7.33 -9.22 -1.78
N ILE A 41 -7.37 -7.88 -1.80
CA ILE A 41 -8.50 -7.12 -1.28
C ILE A 41 -9.05 -6.21 -2.39
N PRO A 42 -10.34 -5.86 -2.38
CA PRO A 42 -10.88 -4.86 -3.27
C PRO A 42 -10.32 -3.47 -2.91
N TRP A 43 -10.31 -2.55 -3.87
CA TRP A 43 -9.84 -1.19 -3.66
C TRP A 43 -10.84 -0.18 -4.23
N GLY A 44 -11.80 0.23 -3.41
CA GLY A 44 -12.85 1.14 -3.79
C GLY A 44 -13.61 0.65 -5.04
N LYS A 45 -13.77 1.55 -6.01
CA LYS A 45 -14.44 1.27 -7.30
C LYS A 45 -13.44 1.05 -8.45
N THR A 46 -12.21 0.66 -8.16
CA THR A 46 -11.21 0.40 -9.20
C THR A 46 -11.47 -0.92 -9.91
N SER A 47 -11.13 -0.98 -11.20
CA SER A 47 -11.18 -2.21 -11.99
C SER A 47 -10.11 -3.20 -11.54
N TRP A 48 -10.34 -4.47 -11.84
CA TRP A 48 -9.38 -5.54 -11.65
C TRP A 48 -8.51 -5.70 -12.89
N LEU A 49 -7.32 -6.34 -12.72
CA LEU A 49 -6.50 -6.75 -13.85
C LEU A 49 -7.30 -7.74 -14.70
N TRP A 50 -7.43 -7.44 -15.97
CA TRP A 50 -8.18 -8.27 -16.94
C TRP A 50 -7.25 -9.03 -17.89
N GLU A 51 -5.99 -8.61 -17.98
CA GLU A 51 -4.99 -9.29 -18.81
C GLU A 51 -4.56 -10.61 -18.17
N ASP A 52 -4.49 -11.67 -18.99
CA ASP A 52 -4.01 -12.98 -18.61
C ASP A 52 -2.53 -13.11 -18.97
N ASP A 53 -1.70 -12.26 -18.35
CA ASP A 53 -0.26 -12.29 -18.49
C ASP A 53 0.43 -13.29 -17.53
N GLU A 54 1.73 -13.40 -17.62
CA GLU A 54 2.51 -14.34 -16.80
C GLU A 54 2.43 -13.95 -15.30
N GLU A 55 2.53 -12.66 -14.98
CA GLU A 55 2.44 -12.19 -13.60
C GLU A 55 1.08 -12.50 -12.98
N ARG A 56 0.00 -12.27 -13.75
CA ARG A 56 -1.35 -12.60 -13.30
C ARG A 56 -1.51 -14.07 -12.98
N ARG A 57 -1.02 -14.96 -13.84
CA ARG A 57 -1.07 -16.42 -13.64
C ARG A 57 -0.26 -16.86 -12.42
N GLU A 58 0.89 -16.23 -12.17
CA GLU A 58 1.68 -16.50 -10.97
C GLU A 58 0.97 -16.06 -9.69
N ILE A 59 0.34 -14.89 -9.70
CA ILE A 59 -0.48 -14.41 -8.58
C ILE A 59 -1.65 -15.38 -8.33
N ASP A 60 -2.34 -15.83 -9.37
CA ASP A 60 -3.46 -16.78 -9.24
C ASP A 60 -3.01 -18.13 -8.66
N LYS A 61 -1.85 -18.66 -9.07
CA LYS A 61 -1.25 -19.86 -8.45
C LYS A 61 -0.92 -19.63 -6.97
N CYS A 62 -0.40 -18.44 -6.64
CA CYS A 62 -0.09 -18.06 -5.27
C CYS A 62 -1.34 -17.96 -4.39
N LEU A 63 -2.45 -17.47 -4.96
CA LEU A 63 -3.77 -17.45 -4.33
C LEU A 63 -4.29 -18.85 -4.02
N ALA A 64 -4.27 -19.75 -4.98
CA ALA A 64 -4.69 -21.14 -4.80
C ALA A 64 -3.88 -21.80 -3.68
N LYS A 65 -2.54 -21.66 -3.72
CA LYS A 65 -1.65 -22.12 -2.66
C LYS A 65 -2.00 -21.53 -1.29
N THR A 66 -2.34 -20.26 -1.23
CA THR A 66 -2.73 -19.59 0.02
C THR A 66 -3.98 -20.19 0.62
N ILE A 67 -4.99 -20.46 -0.20
CA ILE A 67 -6.25 -21.08 0.22
C ILE A 67 -5.99 -22.48 0.81
N GLU A 68 -5.23 -23.30 0.10
CA GLU A 68 -4.86 -24.65 0.55
C GLU A 68 -4.10 -24.62 1.88
N PHE A 69 -3.13 -23.71 1.99
CA PHE A 69 -2.31 -23.56 3.20
C PHE A 69 -3.13 -23.14 4.41
N VAL A 70 -4.02 -22.15 4.25
CA VAL A 70 -4.92 -21.69 5.34
C VAL A 70 -5.89 -22.79 5.73
N ASN A 71 -6.51 -23.49 4.75
CA ASN A 71 -7.45 -24.58 5.00
C ASN A 71 -6.80 -25.77 5.73
N SER A 72 -5.50 -25.99 5.54
CA SER A 72 -4.73 -27.01 6.27
C SER A 72 -4.28 -26.57 7.68
N GLY A 73 -4.68 -25.38 8.14
CA GLY A 73 -4.29 -24.81 9.42
C GLY A 73 -2.88 -24.22 9.45
N GLY A 74 -2.32 -23.90 8.28
CA GLY A 74 -1.02 -23.27 8.12
C GLY A 74 -0.96 -21.90 8.81
N LYS A 75 0.24 -21.53 9.30
CA LYS A 75 0.50 -20.23 9.94
C LYS A 75 1.62 -19.51 9.23
N PHE A 76 1.49 -18.20 9.16
CA PHE A 76 2.48 -17.32 8.55
C PHE A 76 3.47 -16.80 9.58
N ASP A 77 4.71 -16.56 9.17
CA ASP A 77 5.77 -16.00 10.02
C ASP A 77 5.72 -14.47 10.02
N VAL A 78 5.42 -13.89 8.85
CA VAL A 78 5.39 -12.43 8.63
C VAL A 78 4.16 -12.07 7.81
N SER A 79 3.47 -10.98 8.15
CA SER A 79 2.50 -10.33 7.27
C SER A 79 3.05 -9.02 6.73
N LEU A 80 2.90 -8.79 5.42
CA LEU A 80 3.09 -7.51 4.75
C LEU A 80 1.74 -7.01 4.27
N GLN A 81 1.29 -5.86 4.76
CA GLN A 81 -0.05 -5.34 4.48
C GLN A 81 0.05 -4.01 3.72
N VAL A 82 -0.13 -4.09 2.40
CA VAL A 82 0.00 -2.95 1.48
C VAL A 82 -1.37 -2.29 1.30
N THR A 83 -1.74 -1.43 2.24
CA THR A 83 -3.03 -0.76 2.28
C THR A 83 -2.99 0.47 3.20
N ILE A 84 -4.12 1.15 3.40
CA ILE A 84 -4.23 2.24 4.39
C ILE A 84 -4.25 1.68 5.82
N PRO A 85 -3.71 2.40 6.81
CA PRO A 85 -3.54 1.87 8.16
C PRO A 85 -4.80 1.37 8.86
N ASN A 86 -5.96 1.97 8.60
CA ASN A 86 -7.21 1.52 9.22
C ASN A 86 -7.64 0.09 8.86
N GLU A 87 -7.03 -0.52 7.84
CA GLU A 87 -7.27 -1.90 7.42
C GLU A 87 -6.21 -2.88 7.93
N TRP A 88 -5.20 -2.40 8.66
CA TRP A 88 -4.15 -3.26 9.19
C TRP A 88 -4.65 -4.12 10.36
N GLU A 89 -4.14 -5.33 10.41
CA GLU A 89 -4.51 -6.37 11.37
C GLU A 89 -3.27 -7.13 11.86
N GLN A 90 -3.38 -7.80 12.99
CA GLN A 90 -2.35 -8.73 13.46
C GLN A 90 -2.61 -10.12 12.86
N LEU A 91 -1.90 -10.46 11.78
CA LEU A 91 -2.10 -11.67 10.99
C LEU A 91 -0.98 -12.70 11.14
N ALA A 92 0.14 -12.29 11.74
CA ALA A 92 1.31 -13.12 11.97
C ALA A 92 2.05 -12.63 13.23
N PRO A 93 3.08 -13.35 13.72
CA PRO A 93 3.94 -12.84 14.80
C PRO A 93 4.64 -11.52 14.46
N ILE A 94 5.01 -11.32 13.19
CA ILE A 94 5.62 -10.09 12.69
C ILE A 94 4.64 -9.47 11.68
N ASN A 95 4.21 -8.23 11.94
CA ASN A 95 3.25 -7.52 11.08
C ASN A 95 3.86 -6.20 10.59
N ILE A 96 4.00 -6.05 9.29
CA ILE A 96 4.57 -4.87 8.66
C ILE A 96 3.47 -4.17 7.85
N GLY A 97 3.11 -2.96 8.26
CA GLY A 97 2.19 -2.11 7.51
C GLY A 97 2.94 -1.28 6.47
N ILE A 98 2.49 -1.31 5.23
CA ILE A 98 3.08 -0.57 4.10
C ILE A 98 2.01 0.35 3.53
N THR A 99 2.28 1.66 3.51
CA THR A 99 1.29 2.65 3.07
C THR A 99 1.90 3.78 2.25
N ALA A 100 1.12 4.32 1.33
CA ALA A 100 1.48 5.55 0.62
C ALA A 100 1.40 6.79 1.52
N GLY A 101 0.78 6.67 2.68
CA GLY A 101 0.57 7.78 3.60
C GLY A 101 -0.60 8.68 3.18
N ILE A 102 -0.52 9.94 3.56
CA ILE A 102 -1.54 10.95 3.33
C ILE A 102 -0.88 12.26 2.85
N GLU A 103 -1.62 13.08 2.14
CA GLU A 103 -1.12 14.35 1.61
C GLU A 103 -1.10 15.49 2.66
N SER A 104 -1.66 15.27 3.85
CA SER A 104 -1.62 16.24 4.96
C SER A 104 -0.39 16.03 5.87
N ASP A 105 -0.18 16.98 6.77
CA ASP A 105 0.92 17.01 7.74
C ASP A 105 0.69 16.12 8.98
N ARG A 106 -0.50 15.52 9.12
CA ARG A 106 -0.84 14.63 10.24
C ARG A 106 -1.81 13.54 9.83
N ILE A 107 -1.70 12.38 10.49
CA ILE A 107 -2.59 11.24 10.32
C ILE A 107 -3.75 11.28 11.33
N SER A 108 -4.82 10.52 11.06
CA SER A 108 -5.93 10.35 11.99
C SER A 108 -5.54 9.53 13.22
N GLY A 109 -6.27 9.69 14.33
CA GLY A 109 -6.04 8.91 15.55
C GLY A 109 -6.18 7.41 15.33
N ASN A 110 -7.13 6.97 14.48
CA ASN A 110 -7.29 5.58 14.12
C ASN A 110 -6.07 5.02 13.35
N TRP A 111 -5.48 5.81 12.44
CA TRP A 111 -4.26 5.42 11.76
C TRP A 111 -3.08 5.26 12.72
N LEU A 112 -2.98 6.17 13.68
CA LEU A 112 -1.94 6.11 14.71
C LEU A 112 -2.10 4.86 15.61
N GLU A 113 -3.33 4.56 16.02
CA GLU A 113 -3.65 3.35 16.80
C GLU A 113 -3.26 2.08 16.04
N LYS A 114 -3.70 1.96 14.78
CA LYS A 114 -3.39 0.81 13.92
C LYS A 114 -1.89 0.67 13.64
N SER A 115 -1.20 1.79 13.48
CA SER A 115 0.27 1.80 13.32
C SER A 115 0.98 1.26 14.56
N ASN A 116 0.51 1.62 15.74
CA ASN A 116 1.09 1.13 17.00
C ASN A 116 0.81 -0.37 17.27
N MET A 117 -0.08 -0.99 16.50
CA MET A 117 -0.28 -2.45 16.52
C MET A 117 0.70 -3.22 15.63
N MET A 118 1.40 -2.53 14.72
CA MET A 118 2.35 -3.17 13.80
C MET A 118 3.72 -3.35 14.46
N THR A 119 4.48 -4.33 13.96
CA THR A 119 5.89 -4.50 14.31
C THR A 119 6.75 -3.42 13.67
N LYS A 120 6.37 -2.99 12.46
CA LYS A 120 7.03 -1.93 11.70
C LYS A 120 6.05 -1.28 10.72
N VAL A 121 6.26 0.01 10.47
CA VAL A 121 5.57 0.75 9.41
C VAL A 121 6.56 1.14 8.32
N VAL A 122 6.15 1.01 7.08
CA VAL A 122 6.90 1.46 5.90
C VAL A 122 6.04 2.44 5.12
N THR A 123 6.61 3.60 4.83
CA THR A 123 6.01 4.64 3.99
C THR A 123 6.82 4.82 2.70
N ILE A 124 6.27 5.54 1.72
CA ILE A 124 6.92 5.72 0.41
C ILE A 124 7.74 7.01 0.30
N SER A 125 7.75 7.84 1.32
CA SER A 125 8.47 9.11 1.31
C SER A 125 8.69 9.65 2.71
N GLN A 126 9.68 10.53 2.85
CA GLN A 126 9.92 11.25 4.11
C GLN A 126 8.75 12.14 4.52
N HIS A 127 8.00 12.72 3.55
CA HIS A 127 6.79 13.47 3.87
C HIS A 127 5.74 12.57 4.55
N ALA A 128 5.46 11.41 3.95
CA ALA A 128 4.55 10.43 4.53
C ALA A 128 5.06 9.95 5.91
N MET A 129 6.35 9.68 6.06
CA MET A 129 6.93 9.29 7.36
C MET A 129 6.72 10.39 8.41
N LYS A 130 6.99 11.65 8.08
CA LYS A 130 6.80 12.78 8.99
C LYS A 130 5.36 12.97 9.41
N SER A 131 4.39 12.75 8.53
CA SER A 131 2.96 12.83 8.90
C SER A 131 2.58 11.85 10.02
N PHE A 132 3.30 10.71 10.13
CA PHE A 132 3.15 9.76 11.25
C PHE A 132 3.92 10.19 12.49
N THR A 133 5.20 10.54 12.36
CA THR A 133 6.08 10.85 13.50
C THR A 133 5.73 12.15 14.20
N ASP A 134 5.25 13.14 13.45
CA ASP A 134 4.93 14.48 13.97
C ASP A 134 3.49 14.55 14.50
N THR A 135 2.68 13.50 14.26
CA THR A 135 1.31 13.44 14.79
C THR A 135 1.30 13.20 16.31
N VAL A 136 0.69 14.11 17.03
CA VAL A 136 0.49 14.04 18.48
C VAL A 136 -0.98 14.27 18.82
N TYR A 137 -1.55 13.37 19.60
CA TYR A 137 -2.89 13.52 20.17
C TYR A 137 -2.83 13.62 21.70
N ASP A 138 -3.75 14.39 22.29
CA ASP A 138 -4.02 14.33 23.72
C ASP A 138 -4.87 13.09 24.01
N ALA A 139 -4.36 12.22 24.85
CA ALA A 139 -5.08 11.05 25.33
C ALA A 139 -5.43 11.22 26.81
N VAL A 140 -6.60 10.75 27.19
CA VAL A 140 -7.06 10.73 28.59
C VAL A 140 -7.38 9.29 28.96
N ASN A 141 -6.78 8.79 30.02
CA ASN A 141 -7.14 7.50 30.57
C ASN A 141 -8.55 7.61 31.22
N ASN A 142 -9.51 6.93 30.66
CA ASN A 142 -10.91 6.99 31.10
C ASN A 142 -11.14 6.44 32.53
N GLN A 143 -10.19 5.65 33.07
CA GLN A 143 -10.29 5.09 34.41
C GLN A 143 -9.63 5.99 35.46
N THR A 144 -8.49 6.61 35.13
CA THR A 144 -7.70 7.41 36.07
C THR A 144 -7.86 8.92 35.88
N GLY A 145 -8.36 9.36 34.71
CA GLY A 145 -8.40 10.77 34.30
C GLY A 145 -7.04 11.36 33.94
N GLU A 146 -5.98 10.53 33.91
CA GLU A 146 -4.62 10.97 33.60
C GLU A 146 -4.52 11.37 32.12
N LYS A 147 -3.88 12.53 31.89
CA LYS A 147 -3.62 13.07 30.56
C LYS A 147 -2.22 12.67 30.10
N SER A 148 -2.12 12.17 28.87
CA SER A 148 -0.85 11.82 28.22
C SER A 148 -0.84 12.23 26.76
N LYS A 149 0.34 12.23 26.15
CA LYS A 149 0.48 12.40 24.69
C LYS A 149 0.49 11.02 24.03
N TYR A 150 -0.35 10.87 23.02
CA TYR A 150 -0.39 9.68 22.20
C TYR A 150 0.29 9.93 20.87
N THR A 151 1.37 9.21 20.61
CA THR A 151 2.25 9.36 19.45
C THR A 151 2.55 8.00 18.84
N LEU A 152 3.22 8.00 17.68
CA LEU A 152 3.74 6.77 17.10
C LEU A 152 4.83 6.17 18.00
N GLN A 153 4.67 4.89 18.34
CA GLN A 153 5.63 4.10 19.11
C GLN A 153 6.35 3.06 18.24
N THR A 154 5.72 2.69 17.13
CA THR A 154 6.22 1.68 16.21
C THR A 154 7.36 2.22 15.36
N PRO A 155 8.46 1.46 15.14
CA PRO A 155 9.49 1.82 14.20
C PRO A 155 8.93 2.09 12.80
N ILE A 156 9.36 3.19 12.18
CA ILE A 156 8.91 3.59 10.85
C ILE A 156 10.11 3.91 9.96
N GLU A 157 10.01 3.54 8.69
CA GLU A 157 11.00 3.87 7.66
C GLU A 157 10.31 4.33 6.38
N ASP A 158 11.02 5.11 5.57
CA ASP A 158 10.60 5.43 4.21
C ASP A 158 11.37 4.57 3.19
N VAL A 159 10.61 3.94 2.29
CA VAL A 159 11.13 3.19 1.15
C VAL A 159 10.40 3.68 -0.10
N SER A 160 11.09 4.48 -0.89
CA SER A 160 10.52 5.07 -2.10
C SER A 160 10.15 4.02 -3.15
N TYR A 161 9.19 4.33 -4.00
CA TYR A 161 8.88 3.50 -5.16
C TYR A 161 10.10 3.34 -6.07
N PRO A 162 10.34 2.15 -6.62
CA PRO A 162 11.36 1.98 -7.64
C PRO A 162 10.96 2.76 -8.90
N GLY A 163 11.91 3.41 -9.53
CA GLY A 163 11.73 3.97 -10.86
C GLY A 163 11.62 2.85 -11.89
N LEU A 164 10.48 2.75 -12.54
CA LEU A 164 10.33 1.85 -13.69
C LEU A 164 10.78 2.60 -14.94
N LYS A 165 11.81 2.10 -15.62
CA LYS A 165 12.18 2.57 -16.95
C LYS A 165 11.26 1.89 -17.96
N SER A 166 10.59 2.68 -18.76
CA SER A 166 9.90 2.22 -19.97
C SER A 166 10.52 2.91 -21.18
N GLU A 167 10.64 2.19 -22.26
CA GLU A 167 11.05 2.80 -23.52
C GLU A 167 9.91 3.69 -24.03
N PRO A 168 10.22 4.91 -24.48
CA PRO A 168 9.21 5.78 -25.06
C PRO A 168 8.63 5.13 -26.32
N ALA A 169 7.31 5.12 -26.43
CA ALA A 169 6.63 4.77 -27.68
C ALA A 169 6.36 6.04 -28.49
N GLU A 170 6.56 5.98 -29.80
CA GLU A 170 6.09 7.04 -30.68
C GLU A 170 4.55 7.03 -30.73
N ILE A 171 3.95 8.18 -30.40
CA ILE A 171 2.51 8.36 -30.44
C ILE A 171 2.24 9.55 -31.37
N ASP A 172 1.57 9.29 -32.49
CA ASP A 172 1.02 10.36 -33.33
C ASP A 172 -0.28 10.85 -32.69
N LEU A 173 -0.21 12.04 -32.09
CA LEU A 173 -1.36 12.67 -31.42
C LEU A 173 -2.11 13.63 -32.34
N GLU A 174 -1.64 13.85 -33.62
CA GLU A 174 -2.22 14.80 -34.56
C GLU A 174 -2.52 16.17 -33.92
N LEU A 175 -1.58 16.67 -33.08
CA LEU A 175 -1.77 17.91 -32.34
C LEU A 175 -1.72 19.10 -33.31
N THR A 176 -2.67 20.00 -33.18
CA THR A 176 -2.82 21.18 -34.06
C THR A 176 -2.16 22.44 -33.51
N THR A 177 -1.57 22.36 -32.29
CA THR A 177 -0.95 23.49 -31.60
C THR A 177 0.50 23.20 -31.28
N ASP A 178 1.36 24.24 -31.29
CA ASP A 178 2.80 24.14 -31.02
C ASP A 178 3.11 23.87 -29.54
N PHE A 179 2.16 24.13 -28.63
CA PHE A 179 2.28 23.91 -27.21
C PHE A 179 1.04 23.23 -26.63
N ASN A 180 1.24 22.14 -25.90
CA ASN A 180 0.14 21.32 -25.40
C ASN A 180 0.36 20.94 -23.93
N PHE A 181 -0.69 20.96 -23.14
CA PHE A 181 -0.70 20.45 -21.76
C PHE A 181 -1.21 19.02 -21.75
N LEU A 182 -0.52 18.14 -21.02
CA LEU A 182 -0.99 16.80 -20.73
C LEU A 182 -1.43 16.70 -19.26
N THR A 183 -2.67 16.29 -19.03
CA THR A 183 -3.18 15.95 -17.70
C THR A 183 -3.64 14.50 -17.67
N VAL A 184 -3.06 13.70 -16.77
CA VAL A 184 -3.47 12.30 -16.54
C VAL A 184 -3.95 12.19 -15.09
N ALA A 185 -5.26 12.07 -14.91
CA ALA A 185 -5.86 11.97 -13.58
C ALA A 185 -7.19 11.23 -13.60
N GLN A 186 -7.49 10.52 -12.52
CA GLN A 186 -8.82 9.98 -12.30
C GLN A 186 -9.84 11.12 -12.07
N MET A 187 -11.01 11.04 -12.70
CA MET A 187 -12.09 12.01 -12.48
C MET A 187 -12.60 11.93 -11.03
N GLY A 188 -12.33 12.98 -10.27
CA GLY A 188 -12.79 13.06 -8.88
C GLY A 188 -12.55 14.45 -8.28
N PRO A 189 -13.29 14.83 -7.22
CA PRO A 189 -13.19 16.16 -6.59
C PRO A 189 -11.76 16.49 -6.12
N ARG A 190 -11.03 15.52 -5.61
CA ARG A 190 -9.65 15.71 -5.13
C ARG A 190 -8.67 16.13 -6.23
N LYS A 191 -8.89 15.68 -7.47
CA LYS A 191 -8.01 16.02 -8.62
C LYS A 191 -8.37 17.33 -9.29
N ASN A 192 -9.57 17.87 -8.99
CA ASN A 192 -10.02 19.20 -9.40
C ASN A 192 -9.79 19.52 -10.89
N LEU A 193 -10.07 18.57 -11.77
CA LEU A 193 -9.84 18.70 -13.21
C LEU A 193 -10.61 19.88 -13.81
N ALA A 194 -11.78 20.22 -13.25
CA ALA A 194 -12.55 21.38 -13.72
C ALA A 194 -11.75 22.69 -13.61
N ALA A 195 -11.06 22.90 -12.47
CA ALA A 195 -10.20 24.09 -12.32
C ALA A 195 -8.95 24.02 -13.23
N THR A 196 -8.41 22.83 -13.48
CA THR A 196 -7.27 22.66 -14.40
C THR A 196 -7.61 23.04 -15.84
N ILE A 197 -8.86 22.83 -16.29
CA ILE A 197 -9.31 23.13 -17.65
C ILE A 197 -9.71 24.60 -17.80
N GLN A 198 -10.01 25.30 -16.71
CA GLN A 198 -10.44 26.71 -16.71
C GLN A 198 -9.30 27.73 -16.78
N VAL A 199 -8.05 27.27 -16.78
CA VAL A 199 -6.86 28.10 -16.96
C VAL A 199 -6.54 28.18 -18.44
#